data_d0cf196fcaff02455f5ef56b8bc66ea6
#
_entry.id   d0cf196fcaff02455f5ef56b8bc66ea6
#
_cell.length_a   1.000
_cell.length_b   1.000
_cell.length_c   1.000
_cell.angle_alpha   90.00
_cell.angle_beta   90.00
_cell.angle_gamma   90.00
#
_symmetry.space_group_name_H-M   'P 1'
#
loop_
_entity.id
_entity.type
_entity.pdbx_description
1 polymer ?
#
loop_
_entity_poly.entity_id
_entity_poly.type
_entity_poly.pdbx_seq_one_letter_code
_entity_poly.pdbx_strand_id
1 'polypeptide(L)'
;MIHRPAAALLVLLATAAPSISTAQGKRDVDRYDATFRKYSKRYFGVGYDWRVFKAQAMAESEMNPDARSWVGARGLMQLMPSTFKEIQSRSATFGSIDDPEWNIAAGIMHDRGLWRRWERDSIDVDRREFMFASYNAGEGTILNAQRACVAKALDQRSWSSVEAVAPNVPRWRYRETLGYVRKIRGGIDNLDDKGRVKKAAAQQKR
;
A
#
# COMPACT_ATOMS: atom_id res chain seq x y z
N MET A 1 12.39 24.32 18.81
CA MET A 1 12.09 22.96 18.29
C MET A 1 10.63 22.92 17.89
N ILE A 2 10.33 23.06 16.63
CA ILE A 2 8.95 23.09 16.14
C ILE A 2 8.60 21.67 15.69
N HIS A 3 7.79 20.99 16.50
CA HIS A 3 7.25 19.67 16.13
C HIS A 3 6.18 19.88 15.05
N ARG A 4 6.53 19.57 13.81
CA ARG A 4 5.54 19.47 12.72
C ARG A 4 4.73 18.19 12.93
N PRO A 5 3.39 18.25 13.00
CA PRO A 5 2.57 17.04 13.04
C PRO A 5 2.69 16.31 11.69
N ALA A 6 3.06 15.04 11.75
CA ALA A 6 2.98 14.16 10.59
C ALA A 6 1.51 14.06 10.17
N ALA A 7 1.22 14.52 8.96
CA ALA A 7 -0.11 14.38 8.38
C ALA A 7 -0.40 12.89 8.19
N ALA A 8 -1.37 12.38 8.92
CA ALA A 8 -1.88 11.02 8.73
C ALA A 8 -2.52 10.94 7.34
N LEU A 9 -2.04 10.02 6.52
CA LEU A 9 -2.57 9.74 5.19
C LEU A 9 -3.94 9.05 5.36
N LEU A 10 -5.01 9.80 5.15
CA LEU A 10 -6.37 9.30 5.25
C LEU A 10 -6.81 8.81 3.87
N VAL A 11 -6.57 7.54 3.56
CA VAL A 11 -7.13 6.91 2.37
C VAL A 11 -8.49 6.33 2.73
N LEU A 12 -9.57 7.03 2.36
CA LEU A 12 -10.92 6.50 2.43
C LEU A 12 -11.21 5.69 1.17
N LEU A 13 -11.49 4.41 1.35
CA LEU A 13 -12.20 3.62 0.35
C LEU A 13 -13.58 4.26 0.15
N ALA A 14 -13.79 4.90 -1.00
CA ALA A 14 -15.08 5.42 -1.40
C ALA A 14 -16.07 4.26 -1.53
N THR A 15 -17.08 4.21 -0.67
CA THR A 15 -18.32 3.51 -1.00
C THR A 15 -19.02 4.34 -2.06
N ALA A 16 -18.78 4.02 -3.32
CA ALA A 16 -19.48 4.63 -4.43
C ALA A 16 -20.95 4.20 -4.40
N ALA A 17 -21.85 5.18 -4.33
CA ALA A 17 -23.24 4.99 -4.74
C ALA A 17 -23.27 4.48 -6.20
N PRO A 18 -24.25 3.63 -6.60
CA PRO A 18 -24.28 3.07 -7.95
C PRO A 18 -24.57 4.17 -8.97
N SER A 19 -23.54 4.72 -9.56
CA SER A 19 -23.65 5.48 -10.79
C SER A 19 -23.71 4.49 -11.94
N ILE A 20 -24.71 4.59 -12.78
CA ILE A 20 -24.95 3.81 -13.99
C ILE A 20 -23.67 3.78 -14.82
N SER A 21 -22.95 2.67 -14.77
CA SER A 21 -21.72 2.44 -15.54
C SER A 21 -22.10 1.86 -16.88
N THR A 22 -22.07 2.70 -17.92
CA THR A 22 -21.86 2.24 -19.29
C THR A 22 -20.58 1.41 -19.34
N ALA A 23 -20.64 0.25 -19.96
CA ALA A 23 -19.61 -0.79 -20.11
C ALA A 23 -18.16 -0.26 -20.05
N GLN A 24 -17.56 -0.25 -18.87
CA GLN A 24 -16.15 0.00 -18.71
C GLN A 24 -15.44 -1.31 -19.01
N GLY A 25 -14.78 -1.39 -20.17
CA GLY A 25 -14.02 -2.57 -20.56
C GLY A 25 -13.10 -2.99 -19.41
N LYS A 26 -12.99 -4.32 -19.18
CA LYS A 26 -12.13 -4.91 -18.16
C LYS A 26 -10.74 -4.27 -18.27
N ARG A 27 -10.32 -3.53 -17.23
CA ARG A 27 -9.01 -2.87 -17.23
C ARG A 27 -7.92 -3.91 -17.45
N ASP A 28 -6.98 -3.60 -18.34
CA ASP A 28 -5.79 -4.44 -18.52
C ASP A 28 -4.89 -4.29 -17.29
N VAL A 29 -5.10 -5.18 -16.32
CA VAL A 29 -4.36 -5.20 -15.05
C VAL A 29 -2.89 -5.55 -15.23
N ASP A 30 -2.50 -6.05 -16.39
CA ASP A 30 -1.13 -6.49 -16.71
C ASP A 30 -0.32 -5.40 -17.43
N ARG A 31 -0.99 -4.32 -17.85
CA ARG A 31 -0.39 -3.23 -18.63
C ARG A 31 0.88 -2.64 -18.01
N TYR A 32 0.96 -2.61 -16.69
CA TYR A 32 2.07 -1.97 -15.96
C TYR A 32 3.07 -2.97 -15.36
N ASP A 33 2.97 -4.26 -15.67
CA ASP A 33 3.81 -5.30 -15.08
C ASP A 33 5.30 -5.05 -15.28
N ALA A 34 5.71 -4.60 -16.48
CA ALA A 34 7.10 -4.25 -16.76
C ALA A 34 7.59 -3.11 -15.86
N THR A 35 6.75 -2.12 -15.59
CA THR A 35 7.05 -0.97 -14.72
C THR A 35 7.19 -1.42 -13.27
N PHE A 36 6.28 -2.25 -12.76
CA PHE A 36 6.40 -2.82 -11.41
C PHE A 36 7.69 -3.64 -11.25
N ARG A 37 8.03 -4.49 -12.22
CA ARG A 37 9.30 -5.27 -12.20
C ARG A 37 10.52 -4.36 -12.19
N LYS A 38 10.54 -3.32 -13.05
CA LYS A 38 11.63 -2.36 -13.16
C LYS A 38 11.91 -1.69 -11.81
N TYR A 39 10.89 -1.12 -11.18
CA TYR A 39 11.06 -0.34 -9.95
C TYR A 39 11.17 -1.20 -8.70
N SER A 40 10.55 -2.39 -8.66
CA SER A 40 10.82 -3.39 -7.63
C SER A 40 12.30 -3.77 -7.61
N LYS A 41 12.86 -4.14 -8.78
CA LYS A 41 14.28 -4.46 -8.90
C LYS A 41 15.17 -3.28 -8.50
N ARG A 42 14.80 -2.05 -8.90
CA ARG A 42 15.58 -0.83 -8.61
C ARG A 42 15.66 -0.53 -7.12
N TYR A 43 14.56 -0.63 -6.38
CA TYR A 43 14.49 -0.18 -4.99
C TYR A 43 14.64 -1.31 -3.97
N PHE A 44 14.21 -2.53 -4.28
CA PHE A 44 14.27 -3.68 -3.38
C PHE A 44 15.32 -4.72 -3.77
N GLY A 45 15.85 -4.65 -4.98
CA GLY A 45 16.88 -5.55 -5.47
C GLY A 45 16.33 -6.71 -6.33
N VAL A 46 17.28 -7.47 -6.88
CA VAL A 46 16.96 -8.65 -7.69
C VAL A 46 16.37 -9.73 -6.79
N GLY A 47 15.28 -10.36 -7.23
CA GLY A 47 14.62 -11.45 -6.49
C GLY A 47 13.50 -11.00 -5.54
N TYR A 48 13.32 -9.70 -5.28
CA TYR A 48 12.14 -9.25 -4.55
C TYR A 48 10.87 -9.46 -5.39
N ASP A 49 9.82 -9.97 -4.76
CA ASP A 49 8.56 -10.27 -5.44
C ASP A 49 7.82 -8.97 -5.85
N TRP A 50 7.94 -8.59 -7.10
CA TRP A 50 7.31 -7.40 -7.67
C TRP A 50 5.77 -7.43 -7.63
N ARG A 51 5.16 -8.64 -7.53
CA ARG A 51 3.70 -8.82 -7.45
C ARG A 51 3.12 -8.16 -6.21
N VAL A 52 3.92 -7.98 -5.19
CA VAL A 52 3.60 -7.24 -3.97
C VAL A 52 3.07 -5.84 -4.31
N PHE A 53 3.78 -5.10 -5.16
CA PHE A 53 3.41 -3.73 -5.54
C PHE A 53 2.25 -3.70 -6.54
N LYS A 54 2.14 -4.70 -7.41
CA LYS A 54 0.96 -4.86 -8.27
C LYS A 54 -0.31 -5.08 -7.44
N ALA A 55 -0.26 -6.00 -6.47
CA ALA A 55 -1.38 -6.24 -5.57
C ALA A 55 -1.75 -5.00 -4.75
N GLN A 56 -0.74 -4.21 -4.34
CA GLN A 56 -0.96 -2.93 -3.68
C GLN A 56 -1.68 -1.94 -4.60
N ALA A 57 -1.23 -1.74 -5.83
CA ALA A 57 -1.91 -0.87 -6.80
C ALA A 57 -3.34 -1.33 -7.12
N MET A 58 -3.57 -2.66 -7.17
CA MET A 58 -4.92 -3.22 -7.29
C MET A 58 -5.78 -2.86 -6.06
N ALA A 59 -5.21 -2.83 -4.86
CA ALA A 59 -5.92 -2.42 -3.66
C ALA A 59 -6.20 -0.92 -3.63
N GLU A 60 -5.26 -0.09 -4.09
CA GLU A 60 -5.32 1.38 -4.07
C GLU A 60 -6.30 1.96 -5.10
N SER A 61 -6.21 1.51 -6.34
CA SER A 61 -6.89 2.17 -7.47
C SER A 61 -7.64 1.21 -8.38
N GLU A 62 -7.62 -0.11 -8.11
CA GLU A 62 -8.06 -1.13 -9.07
C GLU A 62 -7.36 -1.00 -10.43
N MET A 63 -6.07 -0.64 -10.41
CA MET A 63 -5.25 -0.38 -11.59
C MET A 63 -5.75 0.78 -12.47
N ASN A 64 -6.44 1.76 -11.88
CA ASN A 64 -6.86 2.97 -12.58
C ASN A 64 -5.79 4.06 -12.49
N PRO A 65 -5.11 4.43 -13.60
CA PRO A 65 -4.09 5.47 -13.57
C PRO A 65 -4.66 6.87 -13.29
N ASP A 66 -5.94 7.09 -13.59
CA ASP A 66 -6.62 8.38 -13.40
C ASP A 66 -7.37 8.46 -12.05
N ALA A 67 -7.18 7.46 -11.17
CA ALA A 67 -7.86 7.43 -9.89
C ALA A 67 -7.50 8.65 -9.04
N ARG A 68 -8.53 9.25 -8.45
CA ARG A 68 -8.41 10.37 -7.50
C ARG A 68 -9.30 10.12 -6.31
N SER A 69 -8.73 10.18 -5.11
CA SER A 69 -9.53 10.11 -3.90
C SER A 69 -10.08 11.49 -3.54
N TRP A 70 -11.10 11.54 -2.70
CA TRP A 70 -11.69 12.77 -2.21
C TRP A 70 -10.71 13.61 -1.36
N VAL A 71 -9.69 12.99 -0.77
CA VAL A 71 -8.60 13.66 -0.03
C VAL A 71 -7.45 14.10 -0.93
N GLY A 72 -7.54 13.84 -2.25
CA GLY A 72 -6.56 14.28 -3.24
C GLY A 72 -5.43 13.31 -3.53
N ALA A 73 -5.49 12.05 -3.07
CA ALA A 73 -4.56 11.01 -3.50
C ALA A 73 -4.75 10.69 -4.99
N ARG A 74 -3.67 10.35 -5.70
CA ARG A 74 -3.65 10.25 -7.16
C ARG A 74 -2.98 9.00 -7.68
N GLY A 75 -3.51 8.51 -8.80
CA GLY A 75 -2.92 7.52 -9.67
C GLY A 75 -2.96 6.08 -9.14
N LEU A 76 -2.19 5.22 -9.76
CA LEU A 76 -2.17 3.77 -9.49
C LEU A 76 -1.88 3.43 -8.04
N MET A 77 -0.93 4.15 -7.42
CA MET A 77 -0.47 3.93 -6.04
C MET A 77 -1.11 4.92 -5.04
N GLN A 78 -2.13 5.68 -5.44
CA GLN A 78 -2.85 6.65 -4.60
C GLN A 78 -1.92 7.50 -3.73
N LEU A 79 -0.93 8.13 -4.35
CA LEU A 79 0.00 9.01 -3.65
C LEU A 79 -0.62 10.38 -3.35
N MET A 80 -0.39 10.87 -2.14
CA MET A 80 -0.68 12.27 -1.83
C MET A 80 0.33 13.18 -2.54
N PRO A 81 -0.11 14.34 -3.06
CA PRO A 81 0.78 15.31 -3.70
C PRO A 81 1.95 15.75 -2.81
N SER A 82 1.73 15.87 -1.50
CA SER A 82 2.79 16.20 -0.52
C SER A 82 3.86 15.12 -0.44
N THR A 83 3.45 13.84 -0.38
CA THR A 83 4.35 12.68 -0.37
C THR A 83 5.13 12.59 -1.67
N PHE A 84 4.46 12.78 -2.82
CA PHE A 84 5.13 12.77 -4.11
C PHE A 84 6.17 13.90 -4.22
N LYS A 85 5.83 15.10 -3.78
CA LYS A 85 6.74 16.26 -3.75
C LYS A 85 7.97 16.00 -2.86
N GLU A 86 7.78 15.36 -1.72
CA GLU A 86 8.89 14.97 -0.85
C GLU A 86 9.83 13.96 -1.54
N ILE A 87 9.27 12.95 -2.23
CA ILE A 87 10.04 11.98 -3.00
C ILE A 87 10.79 12.68 -4.14
N GLN A 88 10.10 13.56 -4.88
CA GLN A 88 10.67 14.33 -5.98
C GLN A 88 11.83 15.24 -5.52
N SER A 89 11.74 15.84 -4.33
CA SER A 89 12.82 16.67 -3.78
C SER A 89 14.11 15.89 -3.50
N ARG A 90 14.02 14.58 -3.32
CA ARG A 90 15.15 13.68 -3.09
C ARG A 90 15.74 13.11 -4.38
N SER A 91 15.05 13.28 -5.51
CA SER A 91 15.49 12.76 -6.81
C SER A 91 14.89 13.58 -7.95
N ALA A 92 15.72 14.34 -8.64
CA ALA A 92 15.32 15.21 -9.75
C ALA A 92 14.79 14.44 -10.99
N THR A 93 14.81 13.10 -10.97
CA THR A 93 14.39 12.27 -12.11
C THR A 93 12.87 12.03 -12.17
N PHE A 94 12.13 12.37 -11.11
CA PHE A 94 10.68 12.16 -11.10
C PHE A 94 9.95 13.24 -11.90
N GLY A 95 9.09 12.81 -12.84
CA GLY A 95 8.20 13.67 -13.61
C GLY A 95 6.91 14.02 -12.86
N SER A 96 5.75 13.79 -13.48
CA SER A 96 4.44 14.12 -12.90
C SER A 96 3.89 12.99 -12.04
N ILE A 97 3.17 13.33 -10.96
CA ILE A 97 2.38 12.38 -10.15
C ILE A 97 1.27 11.70 -10.97
N ASP A 98 0.78 12.38 -12.01
CA ASP A 98 -0.28 11.87 -12.88
C ASP A 98 0.27 10.97 -14.01
N ASP A 99 1.60 10.85 -14.15
CA ASP A 99 2.22 9.87 -15.04
C ASP A 99 2.27 8.51 -14.35
N PRO A 100 1.70 7.44 -14.96
CA PRO A 100 1.62 6.11 -14.36
C PRO A 100 2.98 5.53 -13.98
N GLU A 101 4.02 5.75 -14.79
CA GLU A 101 5.36 5.23 -14.50
C GLU A 101 5.94 5.90 -13.26
N TRP A 102 5.86 7.24 -13.17
CA TRP A 102 6.38 7.98 -12.02
C TRP A 102 5.55 7.78 -10.78
N ASN A 103 4.24 7.56 -10.91
CA ASN A 103 3.37 7.23 -9.79
C ASN A 103 3.74 5.88 -9.17
N ILE A 104 3.93 4.83 -10.00
CA ILE A 104 4.42 3.52 -9.56
C ILE A 104 5.81 3.64 -8.93
N ALA A 105 6.75 4.32 -9.60
CA ALA A 105 8.11 4.47 -9.11
C ALA A 105 8.16 5.14 -7.73
N ALA A 106 7.38 6.21 -7.55
CA ALA A 106 7.32 6.94 -6.29
C ALA A 106 6.66 6.12 -5.18
N GLY A 107 5.57 5.38 -5.49
CA GLY A 107 4.92 4.49 -4.54
C GLY A 107 5.88 3.41 -4.02
N ILE A 108 6.58 2.72 -4.92
CA ILE A 108 7.56 1.70 -4.53
C ILE A 108 8.76 2.30 -3.77
N MET A 109 9.19 3.51 -4.12
CA MET A 109 10.23 4.21 -3.38
C MET A 109 9.78 4.60 -1.96
N HIS A 110 8.52 4.99 -1.80
CA HIS A 110 7.91 5.24 -0.49
C HIS A 110 7.88 3.97 0.36
N ASP A 111 7.40 2.86 -0.23
CA ASP A 111 7.43 1.54 0.42
C ASP A 111 8.83 1.13 0.84
N ARG A 112 9.86 1.42 0.01
CA ARG A 112 11.25 1.15 0.40
C ARG A 112 11.68 1.93 1.63
N GLY A 113 11.22 3.17 1.76
CA GLY A 113 11.45 3.99 2.97
C GLY A 113 10.85 3.35 4.21
N LEU A 114 9.58 2.94 4.11
CA LEU A 114 8.85 2.25 5.19
C LEU A 114 9.47 0.88 5.51
N TRP A 115 9.84 0.10 4.50
CA TRP A 115 10.55 -1.17 4.67
C TRP A 115 11.82 -1.02 5.50
N ARG A 116 12.67 -0.03 5.15
CA ARG A 116 13.90 0.27 5.90
C ARG A 116 13.61 0.75 7.31
N ARG A 117 12.50 1.44 7.52
CA ARG A 117 12.07 1.87 8.86
C ARG A 117 11.86 0.67 9.75
N TRP A 118 11.09 -0.31 9.29
CA TRP A 118 10.76 -1.51 10.05
C TRP A 118 11.91 -2.51 10.14
N GLU A 119 12.83 -2.49 9.19
CA GLU A 119 14.10 -3.24 9.29
C GLU A 119 14.94 -2.77 10.48
N ARG A 120 15.03 -1.46 10.72
CA ARG A 120 15.73 -0.90 11.90
C ARG A 120 15.06 -1.29 13.22
N ASP A 121 13.77 -1.52 13.23
CA ASP A 121 13.01 -1.97 14.40
C ASP A 121 13.07 -3.51 14.57
N SER A 122 13.92 -4.19 13.79
CA SER A 122 14.11 -5.65 13.82
C SER A 122 12.83 -6.44 13.57
N ILE A 123 11.96 -5.92 12.69
CA ILE A 123 10.77 -6.62 12.23
C ILE A 123 11.15 -7.38 10.96
N ASP A 124 11.21 -8.71 11.03
CA ASP A 124 11.63 -9.56 9.91
C ASP A 124 10.48 -10.26 9.22
N VAL A 125 9.68 -11.00 9.95
CA VAL A 125 8.60 -11.83 9.38
C VAL A 125 7.44 -10.99 8.87
N ASP A 126 6.94 -10.08 9.69
CA ASP A 126 5.73 -9.28 9.43
C ASP A 126 6.05 -7.90 8.78
N ARG A 127 7.27 -7.72 8.27
CA ARG A 127 7.74 -6.42 7.75
C ARG A 127 6.86 -5.88 6.62
N ARG A 128 6.28 -6.75 5.80
CA ARG A 128 5.35 -6.34 4.73
C ARG A 128 4.06 -5.75 5.28
N GLU A 129 3.49 -6.37 6.30
CA GLU A 129 2.27 -5.92 6.95
C GLU A 129 2.48 -4.55 7.59
N PHE A 130 3.59 -4.35 8.29
CA PHE A 130 3.99 -3.07 8.85
C PHE A 130 4.21 -2.00 7.77
N MET A 131 4.85 -2.36 6.65
CA MET A 131 5.03 -1.47 5.50
C MET A 131 3.68 -1.02 4.92
N PHE A 132 2.79 -1.95 4.59
CA PHE A 132 1.46 -1.63 4.03
C PHE A 132 0.60 -0.83 5.00
N ALA A 133 0.58 -1.23 6.27
CA ALA A 133 -0.19 -0.50 7.29
C ALA A 133 0.31 0.93 7.45
N SER A 134 1.63 1.14 7.40
CA SER A 134 2.24 2.48 7.46
C SER A 134 1.98 3.30 6.20
N TYR A 135 1.92 2.65 5.03
CA TYR A 135 1.53 3.31 3.79
C TYR A 135 0.12 3.89 3.89
N ASN A 136 -0.82 3.09 4.41
CA ASN A 136 -2.23 3.47 4.53
C ASN A 136 -2.52 4.42 5.70
N ALA A 137 -2.02 4.10 6.91
CA ALA A 137 -2.37 4.81 8.13
C ALA A 137 -1.32 5.85 8.59
N GLY A 138 -0.15 5.85 7.96
CA GLY A 138 1.00 6.62 8.40
C GLY A 138 1.85 5.91 9.45
N GLU A 139 3.17 6.04 9.35
CA GLU A 139 4.17 5.45 10.27
C GLU A 139 3.86 5.74 11.74
N GLY A 140 3.50 7.00 12.04
CA GLY A 140 3.19 7.41 13.42
C GLY A 140 2.04 6.65 14.06
N THR A 141 1.03 6.25 13.27
CA THR A 141 -0.10 5.45 13.75
C THR A 141 0.37 4.05 14.14
N ILE A 142 1.21 3.43 13.32
CA ILE A 142 1.72 2.08 13.59
C ILE A 142 2.70 2.08 14.79
N LEU A 143 3.51 3.13 14.95
CA LEU A 143 4.31 3.33 16.16
C LEU A 143 3.46 3.45 17.44
N ASN A 144 2.30 4.11 17.35
CA ASN A 144 1.37 4.17 18.48
C ASN A 144 0.76 2.77 18.79
N ALA A 145 0.49 1.97 17.77
CA ALA A 145 0.05 0.59 17.94
C ALA A 145 1.13 -0.27 18.61
N GLN A 146 2.39 -0.13 18.22
CA GLN A 146 3.52 -0.79 18.90
C GLN A 146 3.61 -0.41 20.38
N ARG A 147 3.47 0.87 20.73
CA ARG A 147 3.42 1.31 22.13
C ARG A 147 2.26 0.69 22.89
N ALA A 148 1.09 0.55 22.25
CA ALA A 148 -0.05 -0.13 22.85
C ALA A 148 0.19 -1.63 23.05
N CYS A 149 0.94 -2.30 22.16
CA CYS A 149 1.40 -3.68 22.36
C CYS A 149 2.26 -3.79 23.63
N VAL A 150 3.28 -2.94 23.76
CA VAL A 150 4.16 -2.92 24.93
C VAL A 150 3.37 -2.71 26.22
N ALA A 151 2.41 -1.78 26.24
CA ALA A 151 1.56 -1.51 27.39
C ALA A 151 0.68 -2.71 27.79
N LYS A 152 0.46 -3.66 26.88
CA LYS A 152 -0.29 -4.91 27.11
C LYS A 152 0.60 -6.15 27.23
N ALA A 153 1.92 -5.98 27.36
CA ALA A 153 2.91 -7.06 27.39
C ALA A 153 2.83 -7.99 26.15
N LEU A 154 2.47 -7.43 24.98
CA LEU A 154 2.46 -8.12 23.69
C LEU A 154 3.71 -7.78 22.87
N ASP A 155 4.13 -8.70 21.99
CA ASP A 155 5.25 -8.44 21.10
C ASP A 155 4.89 -7.35 20.09
N GLN A 156 5.54 -6.19 20.21
CA GLN A 156 5.35 -5.04 19.33
C GLN A 156 5.85 -5.27 17.89
N ARG A 157 6.61 -6.35 17.64
CA ARG A 157 7.14 -6.72 16.32
C ARG A 157 6.27 -7.72 15.57
N SER A 158 5.24 -8.25 16.24
CA SER A 158 4.27 -9.16 15.61
C SER A 158 3.07 -8.39 15.08
N TRP A 159 2.71 -8.67 13.83
CA TRP A 159 1.51 -8.09 13.22
C TRP A 159 0.23 -8.51 13.94
N SER A 160 0.15 -9.74 14.40
CA SER A 160 -1.00 -10.23 15.16
C SER A 160 -1.21 -9.45 16.48
N SER A 161 -0.14 -9.03 17.14
CA SER A 161 -0.22 -8.16 18.33
C SER A 161 -0.75 -6.77 17.96
N VAL A 162 -0.30 -6.21 16.84
CA VAL A 162 -0.79 -4.92 16.31
C VAL A 162 -2.29 -5.00 15.98
N GLU A 163 -2.74 -6.08 15.33
CA GLU A 163 -4.17 -6.31 15.08
C GLU A 163 -4.98 -6.39 16.39
N ALA A 164 -4.47 -7.08 17.40
CA ALA A 164 -5.13 -7.22 18.70
C ALA A 164 -5.31 -5.89 19.44
N VAL A 165 -4.35 -4.98 19.36
CA VAL A 165 -4.42 -3.67 20.03
C VAL A 165 -5.12 -2.60 19.19
N ALA A 166 -5.30 -2.80 17.92
CA ALA A 166 -5.80 -1.81 16.97
C ALA A 166 -7.07 -1.07 17.43
N PRO A 167 -8.09 -1.74 18.02
CA PRO A 167 -9.29 -1.05 18.52
C PRO A 167 -9.03 -0.03 19.63
N ASN A 168 -7.89 -0.14 20.31
CA ASN A 168 -7.54 0.71 21.46
C ASN A 168 -6.57 1.85 21.08
N VAL A 169 -6.13 1.91 19.83
CA VAL A 169 -5.24 2.98 19.35
C VAL A 169 -6.06 4.20 18.97
N PRO A 170 -5.91 5.34 19.67
CA PRO A 170 -6.71 6.54 19.42
C PRO A 170 -6.57 7.04 17.99
N ARG A 171 -7.68 7.53 17.41
CA ARG A 171 -7.73 8.16 16.09
C ARG A 171 -7.27 7.27 14.92
N TRP A 172 -7.07 5.98 15.11
CA TRP A 172 -6.74 5.05 14.05
C TRP A 172 -8.01 4.43 13.46
N ARG A 173 -8.19 4.58 12.17
CA ARG A 173 -9.24 3.90 11.41
C ARG A 173 -8.84 2.45 11.12
N TYR A 174 -8.59 1.71 12.19
CA TYR A 174 -7.94 0.40 12.14
C TYR A 174 -8.65 -0.61 11.22
N ARG A 175 -9.98 -0.60 11.15
CA ARG A 175 -10.72 -1.53 10.28
C ARG A 175 -10.37 -1.33 8.81
N GLU A 176 -10.17 -0.09 8.39
CA GLU A 176 -9.74 0.26 7.04
C GLU A 176 -8.33 -0.25 6.78
N THR A 177 -7.38 0.07 7.66
CA THR A 177 -5.98 -0.34 7.51
C THR A 177 -5.81 -1.86 7.55
N LEU A 178 -6.45 -2.55 8.49
CA LEU A 178 -6.40 -4.01 8.56
C LEU A 178 -7.06 -4.66 7.33
N GLY A 179 -8.15 -4.06 6.83
CA GLY A 179 -8.81 -4.48 5.59
C GLY A 179 -7.88 -4.32 4.37
N TYR A 180 -7.18 -3.20 4.30
CA TYR A 180 -6.19 -2.90 3.26
C TYR A 180 -5.05 -3.93 3.25
N VAL A 181 -4.42 -4.20 4.39
CA VAL A 181 -3.36 -5.21 4.49
C VAL A 181 -3.86 -6.58 4.03
N ARG A 182 -5.05 -7.01 4.50
CA ARG A 182 -5.65 -8.28 4.07
C ARG A 182 -5.96 -8.31 2.56
N LYS A 183 -6.47 -7.20 2.00
CA LYS A 183 -6.76 -7.09 0.56
C LYS A 183 -5.49 -7.28 -0.28
N ILE A 184 -4.37 -6.69 0.12
CA ILE A 184 -3.09 -6.85 -0.58
C ILE A 184 -2.58 -8.29 -0.47
N ARG A 185 -2.58 -8.88 0.71
CA ARG A 185 -2.15 -10.28 0.92
C ARG A 185 -2.94 -11.24 0.03
N GLY A 186 -4.27 -11.16 0.07
CA GLY A 186 -5.12 -11.97 -0.81
C GLY A 186 -4.90 -11.66 -2.29
N GLY A 187 -4.58 -10.40 -2.64
CA GLY A 187 -4.21 -10.00 -3.98
C GLY A 187 -2.93 -10.70 -4.46
N ILE A 188 -1.89 -10.77 -3.63
CA ILE A 188 -0.64 -11.48 -3.95
C ILE A 188 -0.92 -12.96 -4.18
N ASP A 189 -1.70 -13.61 -3.31
CA ASP A 189 -2.06 -15.02 -3.40
C ASP A 189 -2.86 -15.33 -4.67
N ASN A 190 -3.61 -14.36 -5.18
CA ASN A 190 -4.40 -14.47 -6.41
C ASN A 190 -3.61 -14.21 -7.70
N LEU A 191 -2.34 -13.83 -7.61
CA LEU A 191 -1.47 -13.68 -8.77
C LEU A 191 -0.62 -14.95 -8.99
N ASP A 192 -0.49 -15.36 -10.27
CA ASP A 192 0.46 -16.41 -10.66
C ASP A 192 1.91 -15.85 -10.69
N ASP A 193 2.89 -16.72 -10.95
CA ASP A 193 4.31 -16.32 -10.98
C ASP A 193 4.64 -15.30 -12.08
N LYS A 194 3.78 -15.18 -13.07
CA LYS A 194 3.89 -14.17 -14.13
C LYS A 194 3.16 -12.87 -13.77
N GLY A 195 2.47 -12.83 -12.62
CA GLY A 195 1.69 -11.70 -12.14
C GLY A 195 0.27 -11.61 -12.69
N ARG A 196 -0.21 -12.63 -13.40
CA ARG A 196 -1.57 -12.64 -13.93
C ARG A 196 -2.56 -13.09 -12.87
N VAL A 197 -3.76 -12.52 -12.89
CA VAL A 197 -4.82 -12.95 -11.99
C VAL A 197 -5.19 -14.40 -12.28
N LYS A 198 -5.08 -15.28 -11.28
CA LYS A 198 -5.48 -16.67 -11.38
C LYS A 198 -6.97 -16.75 -11.75
N LYS A 199 -7.30 -17.57 -12.72
CA LYS A 199 -8.72 -17.89 -12.99
C LYS A 199 -9.26 -18.59 -11.75
N ALA A 200 -10.41 -18.11 -11.23
CA ALA A 200 -11.13 -18.85 -10.19
C ALA A 200 -11.29 -20.29 -10.69
N ALA A 201 -10.87 -21.26 -9.89
CA ALA A 201 -11.15 -22.66 -10.18
C ALA A 201 -12.68 -22.76 -10.38
N ALA A 202 -13.11 -23.12 -11.57
CA ALA A 202 -14.53 -23.33 -11.84
C ALA A 202 -15.01 -24.29 -10.75
N GLN A 203 -15.92 -23.84 -9.89
CA GLN A 203 -16.56 -24.71 -8.91
C GLN A 203 -17.12 -25.87 -9.69
N GLN A 204 -16.49 -27.04 -9.58
CA GLN A 204 -17.08 -28.28 -10.02
C GLN A 204 -18.37 -28.46 -9.23
N LYS A 205 -19.48 -28.04 -9.82
CA LYS A 205 -20.79 -28.54 -9.43
C LYS A 205 -20.80 -30.04 -9.74
N ARG A 206 -20.62 -30.85 -8.74
CA ARG A 206 -21.18 -32.20 -8.70
C ARG A 206 -22.49 -32.15 -7.96
#